data_b7ef5777aa5fb4b1888c31071a9e7064
#
_entry.id   b7ef5777aa5fb4b1888c31071a9e7064
#
_cell.length_a   1.000
_cell.length_b   1.000
_cell.length_c   1.000
_cell.angle_alpha   90.00
_cell.angle_beta   90.00
_cell.angle_gamma   90.00
#
_symmetry.space_group_name_H-M   'P 1'
#
loop_
_entity.id
_entity.type
_entity.pdbx_description
1 polymer ?
#
loop_
_entity_poly.entity_id
_entity_poly.type
_entity_poly.pdbx_seq_one_letter_code
_entity_poly.pdbx_strand_id
1 'polypeptide(L)'
;MKSILLFFVCLLTFPAHAALTDYKVATWNLQGSSTRSENKWNVNVRQLISGAGAVDILMVQEAGRPPASAVDTGRIINSPGIPVRELTWNLGSNSRPQQVFIYFSQLDVFAGRVNLAIVSHRRADEVIVLPPPSTASRPIMGIRIGSDAFFTIHALANRGVDAPAVVNSVFEFFRNSPRPDMQATNWMIAGDFNRNPDNLRMAIETPVRNNTVVLAPSDPTQRSGGILDYAVVGNAIAFIPPVLRAGLLFGERATQISSDHYPVGIFLPPPGEPR
;
A
#
# COMPACT_ATOMS: atom_id res chain seq x y z
N MET A 1 -14.19 -4.62 64.97
CA MET A 1 -13.72 -3.78 63.84
C MET A 1 -13.37 -4.68 62.69
N LYS A 2 -14.18 -4.68 61.63
CA LYS A 2 -13.91 -5.47 60.40
C LYS A 2 -13.31 -4.52 59.36
N SER A 3 -12.03 -4.71 59.04
CA SER A 3 -11.35 -3.95 57.99
C SER A 3 -11.78 -4.47 56.60
N ILE A 4 -12.43 -3.62 55.81
CA ILE A 4 -12.76 -3.88 54.41
C ILE A 4 -11.54 -3.47 53.58
N LEU A 5 -10.87 -4.45 52.97
CA LEU A 5 -9.78 -4.23 52.02
C LEU A 5 -10.39 -3.95 50.64
N LEU A 6 -10.33 -2.70 50.22
CA LEU A 6 -10.79 -2.30 48.86
C LEU A 6 -9.70 -2.63 47.85
N PHE A 7 -9.94 -3.62 47.00
CA PHE A 7 -9.07 -3.92 45.86
C PHE A 7 -9.37 -2.95 44.70
N PHE A 8 -8.45 -2.04 44.45
CA PHE A 8 -8.52 -1.17 43.28
C PHE A 8 -7.97 -1.96 42.08
N VAL A 9 -8.86 -2.46 41.23
CA VAL A 9 -8.46 -3.05 39.93
C VAL A 9 -8.23 -1.88 38.97
N CYS A 10 -6.98 -1.55 38.75
CA CYS A 10 -6.57 -0.62 37.70
C CYS A 10 -6.79 -1.30 36.36
N LEU A 11 -7.90 -1.03 35.67
CA LEU A 11 -8.10 -1.40 34.27
C LEU A 11 -7.13 -0.57 33.42
N LEU A 12 -5.99 -1.18 33.05
CA LEU A 12 -5.11 -0.64 32.04
C LEU A 12 -5.85 -0.74 30.69
N THR A 13 -6.49 0.34 30.28
CA THR A 13 -6.99 0.47 28.91
C THR A 13 -5.77 0.65 28.01
N PHE A 14 -5.31 -0.45 27.41
CA PHE A 14 -4.39 -0.36 26.28
C PHE A 14 -5.15 0.30 25.14
N PRO A 15 -4.63 1.37 24.53
CA PRO A 15 -5.22 1.88 23.32
C PRO A 15 -5.22 0.73 22.29
N ALA A 16 -6.39 0.42 21.75
CA ALA A 16 -6.50 -0.52 20.64
C ALA A 16 -5.76 0.14 19.45
N HIS A 17 -4.54 -0.32 19.19
CA HIS A 17 -3.83 0.07 18.01
C HIS A 17 -4.52 -0.62 16.82
N ALA A 18 -4.82 0.14 15.77
CA ALA A 18 -5.27 -0.42 14.51
C ALA A 18 -4.21 -1.43 14.03
N ALA A 19 -4.66 -2.54 13.47
CA ALA A 19 -3.78 -3.54 12.88
C ALA A 19 -3.99 -3.53 11.36
N LEU A 20 -3.02 -4.03 10.59
CA LEU A 20 -3.16 -4.16 9.12
C LEU A 20 -4.48 -4.84 8.71
N THR A 21 -5.03 -5.69 9.58
CA THR A 21 -6.32 -6.37 9.39
C THR A 21 -7.55 -5.46 9.48
N ASP A 22 -7.39 -4.24 9.98
CA ASP A 22 -8.48 -3.25 10.10
C ASP A 22 -8.69 -2.47 8.80
N TYR A 23 -7.81 -2.67 7.82
CA TYR A 23 -7.84 -1.98 6.53
C TYR A 23 -8.18 -2.94 5.40
N LYS A 24 -9.06 -2.51 4.53
CA LYS A 24 -9.21 -3.08 3.19
C LYS A 24 -8.22 -2.39 2.28
N VAL A 25 -7.23 -3.12 1.82
CA VAL A 25 -6.16 -2.57 0.99
C VAL A 25 -6.26 -3.13 -0.41
N ALA A 26 -5.90 -2.36 -1.42
CA ALA A 26 -5.71 -2.86 -2.76
C ALA A 26 -4.48 -2.26 -3.42
N THR A 27 -4.00 -2.93 -4.46
CA THR A 27 -2.96 -2.42 -5.35
C THR A 27 -3.37 -2.59 -6.80
N TRP A 28 -2.95 -1.67 -7.65
CA TRP A 28 -3.21 -1.73 -9.08
C TRP A 28 -2.18 -0.95 -9.90
N ASN A 29 -1.53 -1.63 -10.84
CA ASN A 29 -0.78 -0.99 -11.90
C ASN A 29 -1.78 -0.48 -12.96
N LEU A 30 -1.93 0.85 -13.07
CA LEU A 30 -2.90 1.49 -13.97
C LEU A 30 -2.51 1.38 -15.45
N GLN A 31 -1.24 1.10 -15.76
CA GLN A 31 -0.74 1.28 -17.12
C GLN A 31 -1.12 2.68 -17.66
N GLY A 32 -0.97 3.69 -16.78
CA GLY A 32 -1.35 5.06 -17.05
C GLY A 32 -0.37 5.75 -17.98
N SER A 33 -0.91 6.52 -18.90
CA SER A 33 -0.16 7.55 -19.62
C SER A 33 -0.84 8.90 -19.45
N SER A 34 -0.14 10.00 -19.69
CA SER A 34 -0.57 11.36 -19.34
C SER A 34 -1.98 11.76 -19.81
N THR A 35 -2.43 11.27 -20.98
CA THR A 35 -3.73 11.62 -21.56
C THR A 35 -4.84 10.62 -21.28
N ARG A 36 -4.49 9.37 -20.98
CA ARG A 36 -5.47 8.29 -20.74
C ARG A 36 -5.73 8.01 -19.27
N SER A 37 -4.91 8.53 -18.38
CA SER A 37 -5.02 8.28 -16.94
C SER A 37 -6.24 8.94 -16.31
N GLU A 38 -6.73 10.06 -16.87
CA GLU A 38 -7.90 10.78 -16.33
C GLU A 38 -9.14 9.89 -16.26
N ASN A 39 -9.43 9.15 -17.33
CA ASN A 39 -10.56 8.21 -17.34
C ASN A 39 -10.33 7.04 -16.37
N LYS A 40 -9.09 6.54 -16.25
CA LYS A 40 -8.77 5.47 -15.30
C LYS A 40 -8.98 5.93 -13.86
N TRP A 41 -8.60 7.15 -13.53
CA TRP A 41 -8.86 7.73 -12.22
C TRP A 41 -10.35 7.92 -11.96
N ASN A 42 -11.05 8.61 -12.85
CA ASN A 42 -12.45 9.01 -12.64
C ASN A 42 -13.44 7.83 -12.70
N VAL A 43 -13.07 6.74 -13.35
CA VAL A 43 -13.91 5.54 -13.46
C VAL A 43 -13.36 4.43 -12.57
N ASN A 44 -12.19 3.89 -12.90
CA ASN A 44 -11.72 2.63 -12.30
C ASN A 44 -11.17 2.83 -10.88
N VAL A 45 -10.29 3.81 -10.66
CA VAL A 45 -9.78 4.11 -9.31
C VAL A 45 -10.95 4.50 -8.40
N ARG A 46 -11.86 5.37 -8.92
CA ARG A 46 -13.05 5.79 -8.17
C ARG A 46 -13.92 4.60 -7.74
N GLN A 47 -14.13 3.60 -8.59
CA GLN A 47 -14.88 2.39 -8.24
C GLN A 47 -14.24 1.60 -7.11
N LEU A 48 -12.91 1.54 -7.05
CA LEU A 48 -12.18 0.81 -6.01
C LEU A 48 -12.29 1.49 -4.64
N ILE A 49 -12.31 2.83 -4.62
CA ILE A 49 -12.24 3.62 -3.38
C ILE A 49 -13.58 4.28 -3.00
N SER A 50 -14.68 3.94 -3.67
CA SER A 50 -16.01 4.48 -3.33
C SER A 50 -17.07 3.39 -3.30
N GLY A 51 -18.17 3.65 -2.57
CA GLY A 51 -19.29 2.71 -2.42
C GLY A 51 -19.07 1.67 -1.31
N ALA A 52 -20.00 0.72 -1.22
CA ALA A 52 -20.05 -0.26 -0.12
C ALA A 52 -18.87 -1.24 -0.07
N GLY A 53 -18.23 -1.48 -1.22
CA GLY A 53 -17.06 -2.36 -1.32
C GLY A 53 -15.73 -1.62 -1.36
N ALA A 54 -15.72 -0.30 -1.06
CA ALA A 54 -14.53 0.52 -1.14
C ALA A 54 -13.37 -0.04 -0.31
N VAL A 55 -12.17 0.12 -0.84
CA VAL A 55 -10.94 -0.10 -0.07
C VAL A 55 -10.57 1.16 0.68
N ASP A 56 -9.94 1.01 1.84
CA ASP A 56 -9.48 2.12 2.67
C ASP A 56 -8.21 2.76 2.12
N ILE A 57 -7.36 1.92 1.51
CA ILE A 57 -6.06 2.30 0.95
C ILE A 57 -5.87 1.62 -0.40
N LEU A 58 -5.52 2.39 -1.42
CA LEU A 58 -5.17 1.89 -2.75
C LEU A 58 -3.75 2.34 -3.14
N MET A 59 -2.87 1.39 -3.39
CA MET A 59 -1.53 1.63 -3.92
C MET A 59 -1.58 1.56 -5.45
N VAL A 60 -1.06 2.60 -6.10
CA VAL A 60 -1.18 2.77 -7.55
C VAL A 60 0.20 2.88 -8.18
N GLN A 61 0.47 2.03 -9.16
CA GLN A 61 1.66 2.07 -10.00
C GLN A 61 1.28 2.54 -11.40
N GLU A 62 2.24 3.07 -12.12
CA GLU A 62 2.00 3.71 -13.42
C GLU A 62 0.82 4.69 -13.37
N ALA A 63 0.80 5.50 -12.32
CA ALA A 63 -0.35 6.34 -11.93
C ALA A 63 -0.71 7.44 -12.96
N GLY A 64 0.15 7.68 -13.95
CA GLY A 64 -0.04 8.76 -14.92
C GLY A 64 -0.04 10.12 -14.23
N ARG A 65 -1.13 10.86 -14.35
CA ARG A 65 -1.40 12.11 -13.63
C ARG A 65 -2.59 11.91 -12.70
N PRO A 66 -2.60 12.54 -11.51
CA PRO A 66 -3.78 12.55 -10.66
C PRO A 66 -4.97 13.17 -11.39
N PRO A 67 -6.22 12.91 -10.96
CA PRO A 67 -7.40 13.51 -11.59
C PRO A 67 -7.35 15.05 -11.52
N ALA A 68 -7.76 15.72 -12.60
CA ALA A 68 -7.75 17.17 -12.68
C ALA A 68 -8.62 17.85 -11.61
N SER A 69 -9.60 17.12 -11.06
CA SER A 69 -10.45 17.56 -9.95
C SER A 69 -9.81 17.41 -8.56
N ALA A 70 -8.63 16.78 -8.46
CA ALA A 70 -7.89 16.75 -7.21
C ALA A 70 -7.20 18.08 -6.93
N VAL A 71 -7.26 18.52 -5.67
CA VAL A 71 -6.74 19.80 -5.21
C VAL A 71 -5.51 19.60 -4.36
N ASP A 72 -4.43 20.29 -4.68
CA ASP A 72 -3.20 20.25 -3.90
C ASP A 72 -3.42 20.88 -2.52
N THR A 73 -2.98 20.21 -1.48
CA THR A 73 -3.10 20.74 -0.10
C THR A 73 -1.98 21.70 0.27
N GLY A 74 -0.96 21.83 -0.58
CA GLY A 74 0.25 22.58 -0.30
C GLY A 74 1.25 21.85 0.60
N ARG A 75 0.92 20.63 1.09
CA ARG A 75 1.86 19.80 1.83
C ARG A 75 2.82 19.12 0.86
N ILE A 76 4.05 19.59 0.84
CA ILE A 76 5.13 18.99 0.06
C ILE A 76 6.05 18.26 1.03
N ILE A 77 6.31 16.99 0.77
CA ILE A 77 7.25 16.19 1.53
C ILE A 77 8.56 16.18 0.73
N ASN A 78 9.50 16.99 1.17
CA ASN A 78 10.85 17.00 0.62
C ASN A 78 11.66 15.89 1.25
N SER A 79 11.76 14.78 0.56
CA SER A 79 12.72 13.72 0.88
C SER A 79 13.86 13.75 -0.13
N PRO A 80 15.05 13.22 0.20
CA PRO A 80 16.12 13.16 -0.79
C PRO A 80 15.66 12.37 -2.02
N GLY A 81 15.51 13.07 -3.14
CA GLY A 81 15.12 12.49 -4.43
C GLY A 81 13.92 13.18 -5.05
N ILE A 82 12.72 12.73 -4.78
CA ILE A 82 11.53 13.20 -5.49
C ILE A 82 10.45 13.61 -4.50
N PRO A 83 9.90 14.83 -4.64
CA PRO A 83 8.87 15.31 -3.73
C PRO A 83 7.57 14.49 -3.92
N VAL A 84 6.96 14.15 -2.80
CA VAL A 84 5.61 13.63 -2.77
C VAL A 84 4.65 14.79 -2.49
N ARG A 85 3.64 14.94 -3.33
CA ARG A 85 2.57 15.93 -3.16
C ARG A 85 1.38 15.27 -2.49
N GLU A 86 0.77 15.95 -1.54
CA GLU A 86 -0.51 15.56 -0.97
C GLU A 86 -1.62 16.33 -1.67
N LEU A 87 -2.59 15.60 -2.23
CA LEU A 87 -3.79 16.19 -2.83
C LEU A 87 -5.03 15.65 -2.11
N THR A 88 -6.11 16.41 -2.14
CA THR A 88 -7.45 15.97 -1.77
C THR A 88 -8.30 15.75 -3.01
N TRP A 89 -9.11 14.72 -3.00
CA TRP A 89 -10.04 14.42 -4.09
C TRP A 89 -11.43 14.15 -3.54
N ASN A 90 -12.41 14.92 -3.99
CA ASN A 90 -13.80 14.73 -3.58
C ASN A 90 -14.50 13.72 -4.49
N LEU A 91 -14.85 12.58 -3.95
CA LEU A 91 -15.58 11.49 -4.62
C LEU A 91 -17.10 11.69 -4.57
N GLY A 92 -17.58 12.55 -3.66
CA GLY A 92 -18.99 12.88 -3.48
C GLY A 92 -19.45 14.09 -4.30
N SER A 93 -20.58 14.63 -3.89
CA SER A 93 -21.10 15.91 -4.40
C SER A 93 -20.65 17.06 -3.50
N ASN A 94 -20.90 18.29 -3.93
CA ASN A 94 -20.64 19.48 -3.10
C ASN A 94 -21.47 19.49 -1.80
N SER A 95 -22.68 18.94 -1.84
CA SER A 95 -23.58 18.85 -0.68
C SER A 95 -23.31 17.61 0.22
N ARG A 96 -22.63 16.61 -0.31
CA ARG A 96 -22.24 15.38 0.41
C ARG A 96 -20.80 15.00 0.01
N PRO A 97 -19.80 15.75 0.50
CA PRO A 97 -18.42 15.50 0.14
C PRO A 97 -17.95 14.15 0.72
N GLN A 98 -17.22 13.42 -0.09
CA GLN A 98 -16.48 12.22 0.30
C GLN A 98 -15.02 12.43 -0.08
N GLN A 99 -14.25 12.95 0.85
CA GLN A 99 -12.87 13.34 0.60
C GLN A 99 -11.93 12.16 0.82
N VAL A 100 -11.02 11.95 -0.13
CA VAL A 100 -9.86 11.07 0.01
C VAL A 100 -8.58 11.88 -0.20
N PHE A 101 -7.47 11.34 0.28
CA PHE A 101 -6.13 11.90 0.12
C PHE A 101 -5.37 11.11 -0.93
N ILE A 102 -4.64 11.82 -1.80
CA ILE A 102 -3.76 11.23 -2.79
C ILE A 102 -2.33 11.69 -2.47
N TYR A 103 -1.45 10.75 -2.20
CA TYR A 103 -0.01 10.98 -2.08
C TYR A 103 0.60 10.60 -3.41
N PHE A 104 1.13 11.58 -4.12
CA PHE A 104 1.57 11.43 -5.51
C PHE A 104 3.04 11.76 -5.68
N SER A 105 3.80 10.82 -6.25
CA SER A 105 5.20 10.99 -6.61
C SER A 105 5.37 10.99 -8.13
N GLN A 106 5.81 12.13 -8.66
CA GLN A 106 6.04 12.30 -10.09
C GLN A 106 7.47 11.87 -10.44
N LEU A 107 7.65 10.60 -10.75
CA LEU A 107 8.94 10.02 -11.15
C LEU A 107 9.27 10.24 -12.63
N ASP A 108 8.25 10.39 -13.46
CA ASP A 108 8.36 10.63 -14.89
C ASP A 108 7.55 11.85 -15.28
N VAL A 109 8.26 12.93 -15.60
CA VAL A 109 7.66 14.21 -15.98
C VAL A 109 7.10 14.22 -17.40
N PHE A 110 7.53 13.29 -18.26
CA PHE A 110 7.14 13.28 -19.67
C PHE A 110 5.95 12.37 -19.96
N ALA A 111 6.04 11.10 -19.61
CA ALA A 111 5.03 10.11 -19.97
C ALA A 111 4.15 9.65 -18.78
N GLY A 112 4.58 9.90 -17.54
CA GLY A 112 3.84 9.51 -16.33
C GLY A 112 3.77 7.99 -16.09
N ARG A 113 4.50 7.20 -16.88
CA ARG A 113 4.39 5.73 -16.86
C ARG A 113 4.89 5.06 -15.60
N VAL A 114 5.79 5.71 -14.87
CA VAL A 114 6.37 5.15 -13.64
C VAL A 114 5.96 5.91 -12.40
N ASN A 115 5.04 6.88 -12.52
CA ASN A 115 4.54 7.64 -11.38
C ASN A 115 3.84 6.73 -10.39
N LEU A 116 3.98 7.05 -9.10
CA LEU A 116 3.40 6.30 -8.01
C LEU A 116 2.35 7.15 -7.28
N ALA A 117 1.32 6.51 -6.79
CA ALA A 117 0.37 7.15 -5.89
C ALA A 117 -0.11 6.18 -4.81
N ILE A 118 -0.52 6.75 -3.67
CA ILE A 118 -1.30 6.05 -2.64
C ILE A 118 -2.54 6.89 -2.40
N VAL A 119 -3.71 6.26 -2.52
CA VAL A 119 -4.99 6.89 -2.20
C VAL A 119 -5.48 6.34 -0.87
N SER A 120 -5.89 7.22 0.04
CA SER A 120 -6.34 6.84 1.36
C SER A 120 -7.57 7.64 1.80
N HIS A 121 -8.52 6.97 2.46
CA HIS A 121 -9.64 7.64 3.12
C HIS A 121 -9.22 8.41 4.37
N ARG A 122 -8.08 8.06 4.96
CA ARG A 122 -7.50 8.75 6.11
C ARG A 122 -6.28 9.54 5.69
N ARG A 123 -6.12 10.74 6.27
CA ARG A 123 -4.89 11.50 6.08
C ARG A 123 -3.74 10.79 6.77
N ALA A 124 -2.61 10.69 6.08
CA ALA A 124 -1.41 10.11 6.64
C ALA A 124 -0.82 10.99 7.75
N ASP A 125 -0.44 10.36 8.85
CA ASP A 125 0.30 11.01 9.93
C ASP A 125 1.72 11.36 9.44
N GLU A 126 2.34 10.41 8.72
CA GLU A 126 3.66 10.58 8.11
C GLU A 126 3.66 10.08 6.66
N VAL A 127 4.41 10.75 5.80
CA VAL A 127 4.76 10.26 4.47
C VAL A 127 6.23 9.87 4.49
N ILE A 128 6.51 8.63 4.09
CA ILE A 128 7.83 8.03 4.14
C ILE A 128 8.35 7.88 2.72
N VAL A 129 9.54 8.41 2.46
CA VAL A 129 10.23 8.20 1.18
C VAL A 129 11.62 7.69 1.47
N LEU A 130 11.93 6.50 0.95
CA LEU A 130 13.26 5.91 1.08
C LEU A 130 14.01 6.04 -0.24
N PRO A 131 15.33 6.18 -0.19
CA PRO A 131 16.14 6.21 -1.40
C PRO A 131 15.99 4.92 -2.21
N PRO A 132 16.16 4.98 -3.53
CA PRO A 132 16.15 3.78 -4.35
C PRO A 132 17.28 2.84 -3.93
N PRO A 133 17.05 1.53 -3.88
CA PRO A 133 18.10 0.57 -3.48
C PRO A 133 19.25 0.46 -4.49
N SER A 134 19.04 0.95 -5.71
CA SER A 134 20.07 1.07 -6.75
C SER A 134 19.81 2.28 -7.63
N THR A 135 20.78 2.69 -8.43
CA THR A 135 20.65 3.82 -9.36
C THR A 135 19.58 3.59 -10.43
N ALA A 136 19.26 2.34 -10.76
CA ALA A 136 18.22 1.98 -11.73
C ALA A 136 16.84 1.87 -11.09
N SER A 137 16.78 1.68 -9.77
CA SER A 137 15.53 1.49 -9.02
C SER A 137 14.78 2.80 -8.82
N ARG A 138 13.53 2.69 -8.45
CA ARG A 138 12.68 3.85 -8.08
C ARG A 138 12.77 4.12 -6.59
N PRO A 139 12.59 5.38 -6.13
CA PRO A 139 12.37 5.67 -4.72
C PRO A 139 11.17 4.88 -4.16
N ILE A 140 11.26 4.54 -2.89
CA ILE A 140 10.22 3.78 -2.20
C ILE A 140 9.32 4.77 -1.47
N MET A 141 8.03 4.80 -1.80
CA MET A 141 7.05 5.71 -1.21
C MET A 141 6.05 4.95 -0.35
N GLY A 142 5.81 5.47 0.85
CA GLY A 142 4.81 4.94 1.77
C GLY A 142 4.14 6.04 2.58
N ILE A 143 3.05 5.65 3.25
CA ILE A 143 2.33 6.46 4.24
C ILE A 143 2.23 5.69 5.55
N ARG A 144 2.24 6.40 6.68
CA ARG A 144 1.96 5.82 7.99
C ARG A 144 0.65 6.41 8.53
N ILE A 145 -0.19 5.54 9.08
CA ILE A 145 -1.46 5.86 9.71
C ILE A 145 -1.53 5.09 11.03
N GLY A 146 -1.37 5.78 12.14
CA GLY A 146 -1.27 5.15 13.45
C GLY A 146 -0.02 4.28 13.57
N SER A 147 -0.22 3.01 13.88
CA SER A 147 0.84 2.00 14.03
C SER A 147 1.14 1.22 12.75
N ASP A 148 0.51 1.56 11.63
CA ASP A 148 0.61 0.79 10.38
C ASP A 148 1.14 1.67 9.25
N ALA A 149 1.98 1.08 8.39
CA ALA A 149 2.54 1.76 7.24
C ALA A 149 2.27 0.98 5.94
N PHE A 150 2.04 1.72 4.87
CA PHE A 150 1.62 1.20 3.57
C PHE A 150 2.51 1.78 2.48
N PHE A 151 3.21 0.92 1.76
CA PHE A 151 4.16 1.29 0.71
C PHE A 151 3.69 0.80 -0.64
N THR A 152 3.85 1.62 -1.67
CA THR A 152 3.66 1.20 -3.05
C THR A 152 4.99 0.79 -3.68
N ILE A 153 5.00 -0.30 -4.42
CA ILE A 153 6.15 -0.76 -5.20
C ILE A 153 5.80 -0.85 -6.69
N HIS A 154 6.73 -0.42 -7.52
CA HIS A 154 6.78 -0.78 -8.93
C HIS A 154 8.23 -1.13 -9.24
N ALA A 155 8.55 -2.41 -9.13
CA ALA A 155 9.89 -2.92 -9.36
C ALA A 155 10.30 -2.85 -10.83
N LEU A 156 11.57 -3.01 -11.11
CA LEU A 156 12.11 -2.99 -12.46
C LEU A 156 11.49 -4.11 -13.32
N ALA A 157 11.09 -3.78 -14.55
CA ALA A 157 10.49 -4.73 -15.49
C ALA A 157 11.43 -5.92 -15.84
N ASN A 158 12.73 -5.80 -15.57
CA ASN A 158 13.68 -6.89 -15.69
C ASN A 158 13.53 -7.89 -14.53
N ARG A 159 12.43 -8.63 -14.52
CA ARG A 159 12.12 -9.69 -13.54
C ARG A 159 12.18 -9.22 -12.08
N GLY A 160 11.87 -7.95 -11.82
CA GLY A 160 11.86 -7.39 -10.47
C GLY A 160 13.16 -7.63 -9.70
N VAL A 161 14.31 -7.43 -10.35
CA VAL A 161 15.62 -7.72 -9.75
C VAL A 161 15.89 -6.90 -8.50
N ASP A 162 15.27 -5.73 -8.37
CA ASP A 162 15.37 -4.82 -7.23
C ASP A 162 14.29 -5.07 -6.15
N ALA A 163 13.25 -5.86 -6.43
CA ALA A 163 12.16 -6.09 -5.49
C ALA A 163 12.62 -6.64 -4.12
N PRO A 164 13.54 -7.61 -4.02
CA PRO A 164 14.06 -8.05 -2.73
C PRO A 164 14.74 -6.92 -1.94
N ALA A 165 15.52 -6.08 -2.64
CA ALA A 165 16.22 -4.96 -2.00
C ALA A 165 15.24 -3.88 -1.51
N VAL A 166 14.11 -3.66 -2.20
CA VAL A 166 13.03 -2.78 -1.72
C VAL A 166 12.46 -3.31 -0.40
N VAL A 167 12.15 -4.62 -0.32
CA VAL A 167 11.62 -5.22 0.91
C VAL A 167 12.63 -5.11 2.06
N ASN A 168 13.90 -5.41 1.80
CA ASN A 168 14.98 -5.27 2.78
C ASN A 168 15.11 -3.80 3.25
N SER A 169 15.03 -2.83 2.34
CA SER A 169 15.14 -1.40 2.69
C SER A 169 14.00 -0.94 3.62
N VAL A 170 12.77 -1.38 3.39
CA VAL A 170 11.64 -1.05 4.26
C VAL A 170 11.82 -1.69 5.63
N PHE A 171 12.21 -2.96 5.69
CA PHE A 171 12.48 -3.65 6.96
C PHE A 171 13.57 -2.93 7.77
N GLU A 172 14.71 -2.62 7.15
CA GLU A 172 15.84 -1.96 7.82
C GLU A 172 15.50 -0.53 8.25
N PHE A 173 14.66 0.18 7.49
CA PHE A 173 14.17 1.50 7.89
C PHE A 173 13.44 1.46 9.24
N PHE A 174 12.54 0.50 9.43
CA PHE A 174 11.83 0.35 10.69
C PHE A 174 12.73 -0.22 11.79
N ARG A 175 13.52 -1.23 11.47
CA ARG A 175 14.42 -1.89 12.42
C ARG A 175 15.44 -0.93 13.04
N ASN A 176 16.03 -0.07 12.21
CA ASN A 176 17.11 0.85 12.61
C ASN A 176 16.59 2.21 13.05
N SER A 177 15.27 2.41 13.13
CA SER A 177 14.71 3.67 13.60
C SER A 177 15.07 3.93 15.06
N PRO A 178 15.48 5.16 15.44
CA PRO A 178 15.67 5.52 16.84
C PRO A 178 14.36 5.66 17.62
N ARG A 179 13.22 5.64 16.92
CA ARG A 179 11.89 5.80 17.49
C ARG A 179 11.26 4.43 17.77
N PRO A 180 10.92 4.09 19.04
CA PRO A 180 10.30 2.80 19.38
C PRO A 180 8.95 2.56 18.68
N ASP A 181 8.14 3.61 18.47
CA ASP A 181 6.87 3.52 17.75
C ASP A 181 7.06 3.16 16.28
N MET A 182 8.15 3.61 15.67
CA MET A 182 8.52 3.22 14.31
C MET A 182 9.00 1.78 14.25
N GLN A 183 9.85 1.35 15.19
CA GLN A 183 10.30 -0.05 15.23
C GLN A 183 9.13 -1.03 15.38
N ALA A 184 8.10 -0.67 16.14
CA ALA A 184 6.90 -1.46 16.37
C ALA A 184 5.87 -1.37 15.23
N THR A 185 6.12 -0.55 14.19
CA THR A 185 5.18 -0.36 13.08
C THR A 185 5.01 -1.65 12.27
N ASN A 186 3.76 -2.07 12.07
CA ASN A 186 3.45 -3.07 11.06
C ASN A 186 3.47 -2.41 9.68
N TRP A 187 3.97 -3.09 8.70
CA TRP A 187 4.04 -2.51 7.37
C TRP A 187 3.59 -3.49 6.29
N MET A 188 3.05 -2.91 5.24
CA MET A 188 2.65 -3.60 4.02
C MET A 188 3.28 -2.91 2.82
N ILE A 189 3.95 -3.67 1.96
CA ILE A 189 4.36 -3.24 0.64
C ILE A 189 3.44 -3.93 -0.34
N ALA A 190 2.73 -3.19 -1.19
CA ALA A 190 1.91 -3.80 -2.23
C ALA A 190 2.11 -3.08 -3.57
N GLY A 191 2.03 -3.82 -4.66
CA GLY A 191 2.24 -3.27 -5.99
C GLY A 191 2.67 -4.30 -7.00
N ASP A 192 3.20 -3.79 -8.10
CA ASP A 192 3.80 -4.57 -9.16
C ASP A 192 5.28 -4.86 -8.81
N PHE A 193 5.52 -6.09 -8.36
CA PHE A 193 6.86 -6.58 -8.06
C PHE A 193 7.64 -7.02 -9.31
N ASN A 194 6.98 -7.11 -10.47
CA ASN A 194 7.59 -7.65 -11.70
C ASN A 194 8.33 -8.98 -11.50
N ARG A 195 7.97 -9.73 -10.44
CA ARG A 195 8.64 -10.95 -9.98
C ARG A 195 7.62 -11.92 -9.41
N ASN A 196 7.79 -13.20 -9.72
CA ASN A 196 6.97 -14.26 -9.14
C ASN A 196 7.13 -14.29 -7.60
N PRO A 197 6.04 -14.49 -6.81
CA PRO A 197 6.07 -14.47 -5.34
C PRO A 197 7.06 -15.46 -4.70
N ASP A 198 7.16 -16.68 -5.23
CA ASP A 198 8.10 -17.68 -4.68
C ASP A 198 9.55 -17.29 -4.94
N ASN A 199 9.84 -16.73 -6.13
CA ASN A 199 11.16 -16.21 -6.44
C ASN A 199 11.51 -15.00 -5.56
N LEU A 200 10.52 -14.18 -5.17
CA LEU A 200 10.75 -13.12 -4.21
C LEU A 200 11.10 -13.69 -2.82
N ARG A 201 10.30 -14.64 -2.31
CA ARG A 201 10.55 -15.28 -1.01
C ARG A 201 11.96 -15.84 -0.89
N MET A 202 12.44 -16.51 -1.94
CA MET A 202 13.79 -17.08 -1.96
C MET A 202 14.88 -16.00 -2.00
N ALA A 203 14.61 -14.85 -2.60
CA ALA A 203 15.59 -13.79 -2.81
C ALA A 203 15.67 -12.78 -1.64
N ILE A 204 14.67 -12.71 -0.78
CA ILE A 204 14.69 -11.88 0.45
C ILE A 204 15.71 -12.47 1.44
N GLU A 205 16.50 -11.61 2.06
CA GLU A 205 17.48 -12.02 3.08
C GLU A 205 16.83 -12.72 4.27
N THR A 206 17.53 -13.71 4.85
CA THR A 206 16.98 -14.57 5.90
C THR A 206 16.41 -13.80 7.09
N PRO A 207 17.07 -12.77 7.67
CA PRO A 207 16.48 -12.01 8.78
C PRO A 207 15.17 -11.34 8.42
N VAL A 208 15.07 -10.80 7.21
CA VAL A 208 13.87 -10.14 6.70
C VAL A 208 12.79 -11.16 6.41
N ARG A 209 13.13 -12.25 5.74
CA ARG A 209 12.19 -13.34 5.40
C ARG A 209 11.51 -13.94 6.62
N ASN A 210 12.21 -14.05 7.76
CA ASN A 210 11.64 -14.58 9.00
C ASN A 210 10.64 -13.61 9.66
N ASN A 211 10.65 -12.33 9.26
CA ASN A 211 9.80 -11.27 9.80
C ASN A 211 8.81 -10.74 8.75
N THR A 212 8.54 -11.53 7.70
CA THR A 212 7.64 -11.14 6.61
C THR A 212 6.82 -12.33 6.12
N VAL A 213 5.68 -12.02 5.51
CA VAL A 213 4.91 -12.97 4.70
C VAL A 213 4.51 -12.34 3.37
N VAL A 214 4.58 -13.13 2.31
CA VAL A 214 4.11 -12.75 0.98
C VAL A 214 2.67 -13.20 0.82
N LEU A 215 1.78 -12.26 0.52
CA LEU A 215 0.36 -12.46 0.29
C LEU A 215 0.10 -12.27 -1.20
N ALA A 216 -0.04 -13.36 -1.94
CA ALA A 216 -0.28 -13.35 -3.36
C ALA A 216 -1.59 -14.07 -3.71
N PRO A 217 -2.34 -13.62 -4.73
CA PRO A 217 -3.49 -14.37 -5.24
C PRO A 217 -3.05 -15.67 -5.89
N SER A 218 -3.98 -16.61 -6.05
CA SER A 218 -3.77 -17.87 -6.79
C SER A 218 -3.79 -17.66 -8.31
N ASP A 219 -4.50 -16.64 -8.76
CA ASP A 219 -4.72 -16.39 -10.17
C ASP A 219 -3.73 -15.36 -10.71
N PRO A 220 -3.42 -15.42 -12.03
CA PRO A 220 -2.57 -14.42 -12.68
C PRO A 220 -3.09 -13.00 -12.49
N THR A 221 -2.19 -12.09 -12.13
CA THR A 221 -2.49 -10.66 -11.94
C THR A 221 -2.23 -9.84 -13.19
N GLN A 222 -1.56 -10.42 -14.19
CA GLN A 222 -1.29 -9.80 -15.47
C GLN A 222 -1.84 -10.67 -16.62
N ARG A 223 -2.32 -10.03 -17.67
CA ARG A 223 -2.90 -10.71 -18.86
C ARG A 223 -1.95 -11.70 -19.55
N SER A 224 -0.65 -11.51 -19.40
CA SER A 224 0.36 -12.46 -19.92
C SER A 224 0.48 -13.75 -19.10
N GLY A 225 -0.23 -13.88 -17.97
CA GLY A 225 -0.27 -15.07 -17.12
C GLY A 225 0.64 -15.01 -15.90
N GLY A 226 1.32 -13.88 -15.62
CA GLY A 226 2.17 -13.71 -14.44
C GLY A 226 1.40 -13.33 -13.19
N ILE A 227 1.83 -13.80 -12.01
CA ILE A 227 1.47 -13.24 -10.71
C ILE A 227 2.56 -12.24 -10.35
N LEU A 228 2.32 -10.95 -10.62
CA LEU A 228 3.29 -9.88 -10.46
C LEU A 228 2.86 -8.85 -9.41
N ASP A 229 1.54 -8.74 -9.18
CA ASP A 229 0.93 -7.79 -8.26
C ASP A 229 0.46 -8.54 -7.01
N TYR A 230 1.02 -8.17 -5.86
CA TYR A 230 0.73 -8.81 -4.57
C TYR A 230 1.21 -7.94 -3.42
N ALA A 231 1.19 -8.47 -2.19
CA ALA A 231 1.69 -7.76 -1.02
C ALA A 231 2.76 -8.56 -0.26
N VAL A 232 3.65 -7.82 0.42
CA VAL A 232 4.53 -8.32 1.47
C VAL A 232 4.18 -7.56 2.74
N VAL A 233 3.90 -8.28 3.82
CA VAL A 233 3.64 -7.69 5.13
C VAL A 233 4.72 -8.10 6.12
N GLY A 234 5.05 -7.22 7.04
CA GLY A 234 6.10 -7.47 8.01
C GLY A 234 6.06 -6.56 9.23
N ASN A 235 6.91 -6.90 10.19
CA ASN A 235 7.22 -6.08 11.36
C ASN A 235 8.69 -6.33 11.74
N ALA A 236 9.40 -5.29 12.14
CA ALA A 236 10.85 -5.40 12.35
C ALA A 236 11.27 -6.05 13.67
N ILE A 237 10.39 -6.08 14.70
CA ILE A 237 10.74 -6.52 16.05
C ILE A 237 9.84 -7.61 16.62
N ALA A 238 8.57 -7.66 16.21
CA ALA A 238 7.57 -8.58 16.80
C ALA A 238 6.57 -9.03 15.74
N PHE A 239 7.07 -9.69 14.68
CA PHE A 239 6.23 -10.12 13.57
C PHE A 239 5.30 -11.27 13.97
N ILE A 240 4.01 -11.01 13.88
CA ILE A 240 2.94 -12.01 13.94
C ILE A 240 2.25 -11.96 12.58
N PRO A 241 2.29 -13.05 11.79
CA PRO A 241 1.63 -13.07 10.49
C PRO A 241 0.14 -12.73 10.61
N PRO A 242 -0.34 -11.67 9.94
CA PRO A 242 -1.74 -11.34 9.97
C PRO A 242 -2.58 -12.36 9.19
N VAL A 243 -3.83 -12.57 9.61
CA VAL A 243 -4.78 -13.39 8.88
C VAL A 243 -5.35 -12.57 7.72
N LEU A 244 -4.55 -12.41 6.68
CA LEU A 244 -4.91 -11.69 5.46
C LEU A 244 -4.76 -12.59 4.25
N ARG A 245 -5.56 -12.34 3.22
CA ARG A 245 -5.48 -13.00 1.92
C ARG A 245 -5.41 -11.96 0.80
N ALA A 246 -4.79 -12.35 -0.30
CA ALA A 246 -4.82 -11.61 -1.54
C ALA A 246 -5.78 -12.27 -2.53
N GLY A 247 -6.50 -11.48 -3.30
CA GLY A 247 -7.40 -11.95 -4.35
C GLY A 247 -7.65 -10.90 -5.42
N LEU A 248 -8.02 -11.33 -6.63
CA LEU A 248 -8.36 -10.41 -7.70
C LEU A 248 -9.65 -9.65 -7.37
N LEU A 249 -9.62 -8.35 -7.60
CA LEU A 249 -10.82 -7.52 -7.60
C LEU A 249 -11.44 -7.48 -9.00
N PHE A 250 -12.75 -7.25 -9.06
CA PHE A 250 -13.56 -7.24 -10.29
C PHE A 250 -13.85 -8.61 -10.95
N GLY A 251 -13.18 -9.71 -10.59
CA GLY A 251 -13.48 -11.05 -11.08
C GLY A 251 -13.86 -11.09 -12.58
N GLU A 252 -15.12 -11.46 -12.91
CA GLU A 252 -15.63 -11.54 -14.27
C GLU A 252 -15.66 -10.20 -15.04
N ARG A 253 -15.58 -9.05 -14.35
CA ARG A 253 -15.50 -7.72 -14.97
C ARG A 253 -14.09 -7.31 -15.39
N ALA A 254 -13.13 -8.20 -15.27
CA ALA A 254 -11.75 -7.96 -15.66
C ALA A 254 -11.59 -7.47 -17.11
N THR A 255 -12.53 -7.83 -18.01
CA THR A 255 -12.55 -7.37 -19.40
C THR A 255 -12.86 -5.88 -19.56
N GLN A 256 -13.43 -5.23 -18.55
CA GLN A 256 -13.76 -3.80 -18.56
C GLN A 256 -12.59 -2.91 -18.12
N ILE A 257 -11.49 -3.51 -17.66
CA ILE A 257 -10.31 -2.80 -17.20
C ILE A 257 -9.38 -2.53 -18.37
N SER A 258 -8.95 -1.29 -18.51
CA SER A 258 -8.08 -0.85 -19.61
C SER A 258 -6.58 -1.06 -19.34
N SER A 259 -6.20 -1.65 -18.20
CA SER A 259 -4.83 -2.08 -17.89
C SER A 259 -4.61 -3.55 -18.29
N ASP A 260 -3.38 -3.94 -18.54
CA ASP A 260 -2.98 -5.33 -18.66
C ASP A 260 -2.71 -5.99 -17.30
N HIS A 261 -2.78 -5.23 -16.21
CA HIS A 261 -2.78 -5.69 -14.84
C HIS A 261 -4.18 -5.66 -14.22
N TYR A 262 -4.47 -6.63 -13.37
CA TYR A 262 -5.69 -6.71 -12.58
C TYR A 262 -5.48 -6.15 -11.17
N PRO A 263 -6.42 -5.38 -10.61
CA PRO A 263 -6.30 -4.93 -9.24
C PRO A 263 -6.39 -6.11 -8.27
N VAL A 264 -5.51 -6.09 -7.28
CA VAL A 264 -5.43 -7.11 -6.22
C VAL A 264 -5.86 -6.50 -4.89
N GLY A 265 -6.84 -7.12 -4.24
CA GLY A 265 -7.27 -6.77 -2.89
C GLY A 265 -6.55 -7.62 -1.85
N ILE A 266 -6.23 -7.00 -0.71
CA ILE A 266 -5.70 -7.65 0.49
C ILE A 266 -6.71 -7.41 1.61
N PHE A 267 -7.28 -8.49 2.14
CA PHE A 267 -8.41 -8.41 3.05
C PHE A 267 -8.47 -9.60 4.01
N LEU A 268 -9.26 -9.46 5.07
CA LEU A 268 -9.62 -10.59 5.93
C LEU A 268 -10.45 -11.61 5.15
N PRO A 269 -10.16 -12.90 5.26
CA PRO A 269 -11.01 -13.93 4.67
C PRO A 269 -12.41 -13.86 5.28
N PRO A 270 -13.46 -14.20 4.51
CA PRO A 270 -14.81 -14.29 5.04
C PRO A 270 -14.88 -15.26 6.23
N PRO A 271 -15.80 -15.02 7.20
CA PRO A 271 -16.00 -15.95 8.29
C PRO A 271 -16.39 -17.34 7.76
N GLY A 272 -15.65 -18.37 8.19
CA GLY A 272 -15.94 -19.79 7.84
C GLY A 272 -15.08 -20.38 6.72
N GLU A 273 -14.23 -19.63 6.06
CA GLU A 273 -13.22 -20.21 5.19
C GLU A 273 -12.06 -20.81 6.00
N PRO A 274 -11.52 -22.01 5.63
CA PRO A 274 -10.38 -22.61 6.32
C PRO A 274 -9.16 -21.69 6.25
N ARG A 275 -8.49 -21.58 7.39
CA ARG A 275 -7.26 -20.78 7.58
C ARG A 275 -6.08 -21.38 6.88
#